data_e6509309c123ba29f531e03074e8e49d
#
_entry.id   e6509309c123ba29f531e03074e8e49d
#
_cell.length_a   1.000
_cell.length_b   1.000
_cell.length_c   1.000
_cell.angle_alpha   90.00
_cell.angle_beta   90.00
_cell.angle_gamma   90.00
#
_symmetry.space_group_name_H-M   'P 1'
#
loop_
_entity.id
_entity.type
_entity.pdbx_description
1 polymer ?
#
loop_
_entity_poly.entity_id
_entity_poly.type
_entity_poly.pdbx_seq_one_letter_code
_entity_poly.pdbx_strand_id
1 'polypeptide(L)'
;MAELFGFKIERSSKDSGGETTFSTPTPDDGTVDVAGGGFFGQILDTDGRERTDLDLIRRYRDIAQQAECDTAIEDIINEGIVANENDQAVEITLDRLPYPEKIKRKIRAEFHEVLRLLSFEQKGHDIFRRWYVDGRVFYHKIIDSKNPRKGITELRYIDPTKI
;
A
#
# COMPACT_ATOMS: atom_id res chain seq x y z
N MET A 1 25.87 -17.34 -31.01
CA MET A 1 25.57 -15.94 -31.34
C MET A 1 24.34 -15.95 -32.21
N ALA A 2 23.27 -15.30 -31.81
CA ALA A 2 22.11 -15.13 -32.66
C ALA A 2 21.94 -13.63 -32.91
N GLU A 3 21.80 -13.26 -34.16
CA GLU A 3 21.45 -11.90 -34.56
C GLU A 3 19.96 -11.83 -34.87
N LEU A 4 19.25 -10.90 -34.22
CA LEU A 4 17.85 -10.62 -34.52
C LEU A 4 17.70 -9.12 -34.73
N PHE A 5 17.24 -8.71 -35.93
CA PHE A 5 17.01 -7.32 -36.30
C PHE A 5 18.21 -6.35 -36.10
N GLY A 6 19.46 -6.84 -36.34
CA GLY A 6 20.66 -6.00 -36.23
C GLY A 6 21.19 -5.85 -34.81
N PHE A 7 20.61 -6.52 -33.81
CA PHE A 7 21.11 -6.57 -32.46
C PHE A 7 21.80 -7.88 -32.16
N LYS A 8 23.06 -7.82 -31.68
CA LYS A 8 23.81 -8.99 -31.20
C LYS A 8 23.29 -9.35 -29.81
N ILE A 9 22.69 -10.53 -29.69
CA ILE A 9 22.33 -11.08 -28.40
C ILE A 9 23.50 -11.92 -27.88
N GLU A 10 24.29 -11.34 -26.99
CA GLU A 10 25.26 -12.10 -26.22
C GLU A 10 24.56 -12.67 -24.97
N ARG A 11 24.66 -13.98 -24.83
CA ARG A 11 24.33 -14.60 -23.55
C ARG A 11 25.38 -14.15 -22.54
N SER A 12 24.99 -13.30 -21.60
CA SER A 12 25.78 -13.06 -20.40
C SER A 12 26.03 -14.41 -19.75
N SER A 13 27.30 -14.79 -19.68
CA SER A 13 27.70 -15.95 -18.89
C SER A 13 27.33 -15.68 -17.45
N LYS A 14 26.35 -16.40 -16.97
CA LYS A 14 26.03 -16.44 -15.55
C LYS A 14 27.26 -16.89 -14.81
N ASP A 15 27.92 -15.99 -14.18
CA ASP A 15 28.82 -16.34 -13.10
C ASP A 15 27.92 -16.66 -11.91
N SER A 16 27.96 -17.94 -11.59
CA SER A 16 27.20 -18.55 -10.53
C SER A 16 27.82 -18.19 -9.20
N GLY A 17 27.03 -17.73 -8.27
CA GLY A 17 27.45 -17.60 -6.89
C GLY A 17 26.84 -16.46 -6.12
N GLY A 18 25.72 -15.96 -6.59
CA GLY A 18 24.87 -15.08 -5.78
C GLY A 18 23.87 -15.95 -5.03
N GLU A 19 24.02 -16.04 -3.72
CA GLU A 19 22.91 -16.42 -2.84
C GLU A 19 21.67 -15.67 -3.30
N THR A 20 20.56 -16.38 -3.44
CA THR A 20 19.27 -15.76 -3.64
C THR A 20 18.93 -15.01 -2.37
N THR A 21 19.52 -13.85 -2.19
CA THR A 21 19.01 -12.85 -1.29
C THR A 21 17.60 -12.56 -1.77
N PHE A 22 16.64 -12.84 -0.93
CA PHE A 22 15.33 -12.22 -1.04
C PHE A 22 15.59 -10.71 -1.00
N SER A 23 15.78 -10.12 -2.16
CA SER A 23 15.67 -8.69 -2.26
C SER A 23 14.22 -8.41 -1.93
N THR A 24 13.97 -7.78 -0.79
CA THR A 24 12.72 -7.09 -0.55
C THR A 24 12.38 -6.36 -1.84
N PRO A 25 11.19 -6.59 -2.43
CA PRO A 25 10.78 -5.78 -3.57
C PRO A 25 10.98 -4.34 -3.15
N THR A 26 11.69 -3.57 -3.94
CA THR A 26 11.75 -2.12 -3.79
C THR A 26 10.32 -1.66 -3.60
N PRO A 27 9.99 -0.95 -2.52
CA PRO A 27 8.65 -0.47 -2.32
C PRO A 27 8.32 0.42 -3.51
N ASP A 28 7.54 -0.11 -4.44
CA ASP A 28 6.89 0.68 -5.47
C ASP A 28 5.71 1.36 -4.79
N ASP A 29 6.03 2.39 -4.03
CA ASP A 29 5.07 3.22 -3.30
C ASP A 29 4.59 4.40 -4.16
N GLY A 30 4.89 4.37 -5.48
CA GLY A 30 4.61 5.47 -6.40
C GLY A 30 5.53 6.67 -6.19
N THR A 31 6.45 6.62 -5.27
CA THR A 31 7.58 7.55 -5.26
C THR A 31 8.46 7.14 -6.43
N VAL A 32 8.51 7.98 -7.45
CA VAL A 32 9.50 7.84 -8.50
C VAL A 32 10.83 7.85 -7.79
N ASP A 33 11.51 6.71 -7.79
CA ASP A 33 12.90 6.65 -7.36
C ASP A 33 13.74 7.46 -8.37
N VAL A 34 13.69 8.77 -8.21
CA VAL A 34 14.50 9.73 -8.98
C VAL A 34 15.97 9.55 -8.62
N ALA A 35 16.22 8.66 -7.67
CA ALA A 35 17.53 8.44 -7.08
C ALA A 35 18.31 7.29 -7.68
N GLY A 36 17.97 6.83 -8.86
CA GLY A 36 18.84 5.88 -9.58
C GLY A 36 20.21 6.43 -9.91
N GLY A 37 20.65 7.52 -9.35
CA GLY A 37 21.98 8.02 -9.69
C GLY A 37 22.33 9.40 -9.21
N GLY A 38 21.94 9.85 -8.10
CA GLY A 38 22.51 11.12 -7.72
C GLY A 38 21.93 11.71 -6.44
N PHE A 39 22.75 12.41 -5.83
CA PHE A 39 22.61 13.33 -4.72
C PHE A 39 21.23 14.04 -4.50
N PHE A 40 20.30 13.92 -5.43
CA PHE A 40 19.00 14.61 -5.39
C PHE A 40 17.85 13.78 -4.80
N GLY A 41 18.04 12.51 -4.45
CA GLY A 41 17.00 11.63 -3.94
C GLY A 41 16.97 11.44 -2.43
N GLN A 42 17.96 11.94 -1.72
CA GLN A 42 17.95 11.90 -0.26
C GLN A 42 17.28 13.15 0.27
N ILE A 43 16.17 12.97 0.99
CA ILE A 43 15.59 14.07 1.77
C ILE A 43 16.52 14.32 2.95
N LEU A 44 17.44 15.27 2.77
CA LEU A 44 18.31 15.73 3.85
C LEU A 44 17.52 16.70 4.73
N ASP A 45 17.70 16.57 6.02
CA ASP A 45 17.23 17.60 6.94
C ASP A 45 18.03 18.89 6.74
N THR A 46 17.54 20.01 7.23
CA THR A 46 18.28 21.29 7.32
C THR A 46 19.66 21.12 7.96
N ASP A 47 19.84 20.08 8.77
CA ASP A 47 21.11 19.72 9.41
C ASP A 47 21.97 18.74 8.57
N GLY A 48 21.58 18.41 7.33
CA GLY A 48 22.33 17.53 6.43
C GLY A 48 22.29 16.04 6.81
N ARG A 49 21.38 15.63 7.69
CA ARG A 49 21.23 14.23 8.11
C ARG A 49 20.28 13.48 7.17
N GLU A 50 20.67 12.26 6.83
CA GLU A 50 19.81 11.31 6.14
C GLU A 50 18.62 10.94 7.03
N ARG A 51 17.40 11.08 6.51
CA ARG A 51 16.18 10.72 7.24
C ARG A 51 15.80 9.30 6.92
N THR A 52 15.54 8.53 7.94
CA THR A 52 14.91 7.22 7.80
C THR A 52 13.40 7.37 7.65
N ASP A 53 12.76 6.38 7.01
CA ASP A 53 11.29 6.30 6.91
C ASP A 53 10.62 6.43 8.28
N LEU A 54 11.21 5.83 9.29
CA LEU A 54 10.76 5.91 10.68
C LEU A 54 10.72 7.34 11.21
N ASP A 55 11.77 8.12 10.93
CA ASP A 55 11.86 9.52 11.37
C ASP A 55 10.83 10.39 10.65
N LEU A 56 10.58 10.11 9.35
CA LEU A 56 9.56 10.80 8.58
C LEU A 56 8.15 10.52 9.13
N ILE A 57 7.82 9.25 9.41
CA ILE A 57 6.53 8.88 9.99
C ILE A 57 6.31 9.57 11.33
N ARG A 58 7.31 9.55 12.22
CA ARG A 58 7.22 10.24 13.52
C ARG A 58 6.93 11.72 13.34
N ARG A 59 7.68 12.38 12.46
CA ARG A 59 7.51 13.80 12.19
C ARG A 59 6.15 14.13 11.61
N TYR A 60 5.63 13.32 10.68
CA TYR A 60 4.29 13.51 10.12
C TYR A 60 3.22 13.36 11.19
N ARG A 61 3.37 12.39 12.10
CA ARG A 61 2.46 12.22 13.23
C ARG A 61 2.50 13.40 14.19
N ASP A 62 3.69 13.95 14.47
CA ASP A 62 3.85 15.13 15.33
C ASP A 62 3.20 16.37 14.70
N ILE A 63 3.37 16.57 13.38
CA ILE A 63 2.73 17.67 12.65
C ILE A 63 1.22 17.49 12.62
N ALA A 64 0.73 16.27 12.40
CA ALA A 64 -0.69 15.95 12.35
C ALA A 64 -1.43 16.17 13.68
N GLN A 65 -0.71 16.31 14.80
CA GLN A 65 -1.27 16.63 16.12
C GLN A 65 -1.41 18.15 16.36
N GLN A 66 -0.89 18.99 15.48
CA GLN A 66 -1.09 20.43 15.58
C GLN A 66 -2.52 20.78 15.20
N ALA A 67 -3.17 21.66 15.95
CA ALA A 67 -4.60 21.91 15.84
C ALA A 67 -5.07 22.29 14.42
N GLU A 68 -4.31 23.12 13.72
CA GLU A 68 -4.65 23.52 12.35
C GLU A 68 -4.51 22.36 11.36
N CYS A 69 -3.45 21.55 11.51
CA CYS A 69 -3.22 20.38 10.66
C CYS A 69 -4.24 19.28 10.96
N ASP A 70 -4.55 19.04 12.23
CA ASP A 70 -5.53 18.06 12.67
C ASP A 70 -6.92 18.40 12.10
N THR A 71 -7.36 19.64 12.21
CA THR A 71 -8.63 20.09 11.64
C THR A 71 -8.67 19.89 10.12
N ALA A 72 -7.61 20.28 9.41
CA ALA A 72 -7.55 20.11 7.95
C ALA A 72 -7.55 18.62 7.54
N ILE A 73 -6.88 17.77 8.30
CA ILE A 73 -6.88 16.32 8.06
C ILE A 73 -8.28 15.73 8.29
N GLU A 74 -8.97 16.13 9.37
CA GLU A 74 -10.33 15.68 9.65
C GLU A 74 -11.30 16.11 8.54
N ASP A 75 -11.19 17.33 8.04
CA ASP A 75 -12.01 17.81 6.92
C ASP A 75 -11.78 16.94 5.67
N ILE A 76 -10.53 16.64 5.32
CA ILE A 76 -10.18 15.77 4.19
C ILE A 76 -10.75 14.36 4.38
N ILE A 77 -10.66 13.81 5.59
CA ILE A 77 -11.18 12.46 5.89
C ILE A 77 -12.69 12.44 5.76
N ASN A 78 -13.35 13.43 6.33
CA ASN A 78 -14.81 13.54 6.30
C ASN A 78 -15.36 13.73 4.88
N GLU A 79 -14.61 14.42 4.01
CA GLU A 79 -14.95 14.53 2.59
C GLU A 79 -14.62 13.23 1.81
N GLY A 80 -13.55 12.51 2.19
CA GLY A 80 -13.10 11.30 1.52
C GLY A 80 -13.91 10.05 1.88
N ILE A 81 -14.39 9.96 3.12
CA ILE A 81 -15.15 8.81 3.63
C ILE A 81 -16.60 9.27 3.90
N VAL A 82 -17.34 9.43 2.83
CA VAL A 82 -18.76 9.80 2.90
C VAL A 82 -19.62 8.60 2.55
N ALA A 83 -20.59 8.28 3.40
CA ALA A 83 -21.59 7.27 3.07
C ALA A 83 -22.48 7.73 1.91
N ASN A 84 -22.68 6.86 0.95
CA ASN A 84 -23.64 7.09 -0.14
C ASN A 84 -25.10 6.89 0.34
N GLU A 85 -26.08 6.99 -0.57
CA GLU A 85 -27.49 6.78 -0.28
C GLU A 85 -27.81 5.38 0.30
N ASN A 86 -26.90 4.43 0.17
CA ASN A 86 -26.99 3.06 0.67
C ASN A 86 -26.17 2.83 1.96
N ASP A 87 -25.74 3.88 2.64
CA ASP A 87 -24.86 3.85 3.83
C ASP A 87 -23.50 3.15 3.57
N GLN A 88 -23.02 3.16 2.34
CA GLN A 88 -21.73 2.58 1.97
C GLN A 88 -20.73 3.68 1.62
N ALA A 89 -19.61 3.71 2.33
CA ALA A 89 -18.53 4.66 2.05
C ALA A 89 -17.66 4.24 0.86
N VAL A 90 -17.70 2.99 0.45
CA VAL A 90 -16.92 2.45 -0.68
C VAL A 90 -17.78 1.52 -1.52
N GLU A 91 -17.78 1.74 -2.83
CA GLU A 91 -18.48 0.92 -3.80
C GLU A 91 -17.54 0.41 -4.89
N ILE A 92 -17.78 -0.82 -5.36
CA ILE A 92 -17.06 -1.39 -6.48
C ILE A 92 -17.90 -1.35 -7.77
N THR A 93 -17.42 -0.62 -8.78
CA THR A 93 -18.03 -0.52 -10.08
C THR A 93 -17.44 -1.54 -11.05
N LEU A 94 -18.25 -2.50 -11.50
CA LEU A 94 -17.84 -3.61 -12.38
C LEU A 94 -18.43 -3.53 -13.79
N ASP A 95 -19.08 -2.42 -14.16
CA ASP A 95 -19.85 -2.30 -15.39
C ASP A 95 -18.97 -2.42 -16.66
N ARG A 96 -17.75 -1.90 -16.59
CA ARG A 96 -16.79 -1.90 -17.70
C ARG A 96 -16.03 -3.22 -17.88
N LEU A 97 -16.19 -4.19 -16.95
CA LEU A 97 -15.49 -5.47 -17.03
C LEU A 97 -16.22 -6.43 -17.97
N PRO A 98 -15.53 -7.03 -18.96
CA PRO A 98 -16.12 -7.95 -19.94
C PRO A 98 -16.30 -9.36 -19.35
N TYR A 99 -16.78 -9.48 -18.12
CA TYR A 99 -17.02 -10.75 -17.45
C TYR A 99 -18.52 -11.04 -17.30
N PRO A 100 -18.92 -12.35 -17.32
CA PRO A 100 -20.27 -12.75 -17.01
C PRO A 100 -20.72 -12.31 -15.62
N GLU A 101 -22.02 -12.05 -15.44
CA GLU A 101 -22.60 -11.60 -14.17
C GLU A 101 -22.31 -12.56 -12.99
N LYS A 102 -22.15 -13.85 -13.25
CA LYS A 102 -21.77 -14.83 -12.24
C LYS A 102 -20.39 -14.49 -11.64
N ILE A 103 -19.44 -14.06 -12.46
CA ILE A 103 -18.10 -13.67 -12.01
C ILE A 103 -18.16 -12.33 -11.29
N LYS A 104 -18.88 -11.35 -11.82
CA LYS A 104 -19.06 -10.04 -11.19
C LYS A 104 -19.67 -10.16 -9.79
N ARG A 105 -20.70 -11.01 -9.62
CA ARG A 105 -21.28 -11.29 -8.29
C ARG A 105 -20.26 -11.87 -7.32
N LYS A 106 -19.40 -12.77 -7.79
CA LYS A 106 -18.33 -13.33 -6.95
C LYS A 106 -17.33 -12.27 -6.54
N ILE A 107 -16.91 -11.39 -7.45
CA ILE A 107 -16.01 -10.28 -7.15
C ILE A 107 -16.62 -9.35 -6.10
N ARG A 108 -17.91 -8.98 -6.24
CA ARG A 108 -18.61 -8.17 -5.23
C ARG A 108 -18.63 -8.85 -3.86
N ALA A 109 -18.92 -10.14 -3.82
CA ALA A 109 -18.94 -10.90 -2.56
C ALA A 109 -17.55 -10.91 -1.87
N GLU A 110 -16.48 -11.16 -2.61
CA GLU A 110 -15.12 -11.11 -2.08
C GLU A 110 -14.72 -9.70 -1.63
N PHE A 111 -15.15 -8.67 -2.35
CA PHE A 111 -14.92 -7.27 -1.97
C PHE A 111 -15.60 -6.94 -0.63
N HIS A 112 -16.87 -7.31 -0.46
CA HIS A 112 -17.57 -7.14 0.82
C HIS A 112 -16.91 -7.90 1.96
N GLU A 113 -16.37 -9.10 1.68
CA GLU A 113 -15.62 -9.85 2.70
C GLU A 113 -14.34 -9.11 3.12
N VAL A 114 -13.62 -8.47 2.20
CA VAL A 114 -12.46 -7.63 2.53
C VAL A 114 -12.88 -6.44 3.41
N LEU A 115 -13.96 -5.74 3.05
CA LEU A 115 -14.47 -4.63 3.86
C LEU A 115 -14.87 -5.08 5.26
N ARG A 116 -15.49 -6.26 5.37
CA ARG A 116 -15.84 -6.87 6.65
C ARG A 116 -14.60 -7.19 7.49
N LEU A 117 -13.57 -7.78 6.89
CA LEU A 117 -12.29 -8.09 7.56
C LEU A 117 -11.58 -6.84 8.07
N LEU A 118 -11.68 -5.75 7.34
CA LEU A 118 -11.16 -4.44 7.75
C LEU A 118 -12.05 -3.77 8.81
N SER A 119 -13.29 -4.25 9.02
CA SER A 119 -14.33 -3.54 9.77
C SER A 119 -14.51 -2.11 9.25
N PHE A 120 -14.54 -1.96 7.92
CA PHE A 120 -14.38 -0.66 7.26
C PHE A 120 -15.50 0.32 7.63
N GLU A 121 -16.73 -0.14 7.80
CA GLU A 121 -17.87 0.70 8.24
C GLU A 121 -17.59 1.43 9.57
N GLN A 122 -16.85 0.78 10.47
CA GLN A 122 -16.55 1.34 11.80
C GLN A 122 -15.18 2.02 11.86
N LYS A 123 -14.22 1.58 11.04
CA LYS A 123 -12.82 1.99 11.10
C LYS A 123 -12.33 2.72 9.85
N GLY A 124 -13.20 2.98 8.90
CA GLY A 124 -12.84 3.59 7.63
C GLY A 124 -12.10 4.93 7.80
N HIS A 125 -12.61 5.80 8.67
CA HIS A 125 -11.98 7.07 9.02
C HIS A 125 -10.58 6.88 9.61
N ASP A 126 -10.44 5.97 10.59
CA ASP A 126 -9.15 5.67 11.21
C ASP A 126 -8.13 5.09 10.21
N ILE A 127 -8.61 4.20 9.33
CA ILE A 127 -7.77 3.59 8.28
C ILE A 127 -7.28 4.66 7.33
N PHE A 128 -8.17 5.52 6.85
CA PHE A 128 -7.84 6.60 5.94
C PHE A 128 -6.90 7.62 6.59
N ARG A 129 -7.17 8.02 7.85
CA ARG A 129 -6.30 8.92 8.61
C ARG A 129 -4.88 8.37 8.72
N ARG A 130 -4.74 7.09 9.09
CA ARG A 130 -3.43 6.44 9.20
C ARG A 130 -2.70 6.41 7.87
N TRP A 131 -3.42 6.06 6.79
CA TRP A 131 -2.85 6.10 5.45
C TRP A 131 -2.42 7.51 5.05
N TYR A 132 -3.25 8.50 5.32
CA TYR A 132 -2.97 9.89 4.95
C TYR A 132 -1.77 10.47 5.70
N VAL A 133 -1.67 10.21 7.00
CA VAL A 133 -0.59 10.74 7.84
C VAL A 133 0.71 9.95 7.68
N ASP A 134 0.64 8.61 7.73
CA ASP A 134 1.83 7.74 7.69
C ASP A 134 2.29 7.44 6.25
N GLY A 135 1.46 7.74 5.22
CA GLY A 135 1.70 7.39 3.83
C GLY A 135 1.57 5.90 3.52
N ARG A 136 1.32 5.06 4.51
CA ARG A 136 1.24 3.60 4.39
C ARG A 136 0.40 2.97 5.48
N VAL A 137 -0.22 1.81 5.16
CA VAL A 137 -0.97 1.01 6.13
C VAL A 137 -0.62 -0.45 5.93
N PHE A 138 -0.24 -1.14 7.01
CA PHE A 138 0.14 -2.54 6.98
C PHE A 138 -0.82 -3.41 7.77
N TYR A 139 -1.13 -4.56 7.21
CA TYR A 139 -1.95 -5.58 7.87
C TYR A 139 -1.26 -6.93 7.83
N HIS A 140 -1.21 -7.59 8.99
CA HIS A 140 -0.87 -8.99 9.07
C HIS A 140 -2.09 -9.82 8.68
N LYS A 141 -1.94 -10.65 7.65
CA LYS A 141 -2.96 -11.58 7.19
C LYS A 141 -2.88 -12.86 8.01
N ILE A 142 -3.95 -13.17 8.74
CA ILE A 142 -4.04 -14.41 9.53
C ILE A 142 -4.85 -15.42 8.73
N ILE A 143 -4.27 -16.62 8.55
CA ILE A 143 -4.85 -17.73 7.81
C ILE A 143 -4.90 -18.93 8.77
N ASP A 144 -6.02 -19.64 8.79
CA ASP A 144 -6.14 -20.89 9.57
C ASP A 144 -5.25 -21.97 8.95
N SER A 145 -4.19 -22.37 9.66
CA SER A 145 -3.25 -23.39 9.19
C SER A 145 -3.90 -24.78 9.03
N LYS A 146 -5.00 -25.04 9.74
CA LYS A 146 -5.74 -26.30 9.62
C LYS A 146 -6.65 -26.32 8.39
N ASN A 147 -7.13 -25.15 7.98
CA ASN A 147 -8.05 -24.97 6.85
C ASN A 147 -7.63 -23.81 5.95
N PRO A 148 -6.48 -23.87 5.27
CA PRO A 148 -5.94 -22.75 4.48
C PRO A 148 -6.86 -22.37 3.30
N ARG A 149 -7.72 -23.28 2.85
CA ARG A 149 -8.71 -23.01 1.79
C ARG A 149 -9.81 -22.02 2.22
N LYS A 150 -9.94 -21.76 3.49
CA LYS A 150 -10.90 -20.79 4.02
C LYS A 150 -10.48 -19.34 3.72
N GLY A 151 -9.21 -19.14 3.33
CA GLY A 151 -8.68 -17.82 3.03
C GLY A 151 -8.23 -17.05 4.27
N ILE A 152 -8.26 -15.74 4.18
CA ILE A 152 -7.89 -14.84 5.28
C ILE A 152 -9.01 -14.83 6.29
N THR A 153 -8.69 -15.11 7.55
CA THR A 153 -9.67 -15.12 8.66
C THR A 153 -9.68 -13.82 9.44
N GLU A 154 -8.56 -13.11 9.47
CA GLU A 154 -8.42 -11.86 10.20
C GLU A 154 -7.35 -10.98 9.53
N LEU A 155 -7.57 -9.67 9.57
CA LEU A 155 -6.58 -8.65 9.21
C LEU A 155 -6.22 -7.87 10.47
N ARG A 156 -4.96 -7.97 10.87
CA ARG A 156 -4.46 -7.32 12.08
C ARG A 156 -3.56 -6.15 11.70
N TYR A 157 -3.93 -4.94 12.08
CA TYR A 157 -3.13 -3.76 11.81
C TYR A 157 -1.74 -3.86 12.46
N ILE A 158 -0.71 -3.43 11.73
CA ILE A 158 0.66 -3.32 12.22
C ILE A 158 1.08 -1.85 12.09
N ASP A 159 1.62 -1.30 13.17
CA ASP A 159 2.17 0.06 13.13
C ASP A 159 3.41 0.09 12.22
N PRO A 160 3.46 1.00 11.22
CA PRO A 160 4.59 1.13 10.31
C PRO A 160 5.94 1.36 11.02
N THR A 161 5.92 1.89 12.23
CA THR A 161 7.15 2.13 13.02
C THR A 161 7.73 0.86 13.65
N LYS A 162 7.05 -0.29 13.50
CA LYS A 162 7.47 -1.59 14.07
C LYS A 162 7.92 -2.61 13.03
N ILE A 163 8.03 -2.18 11.77
CA ILE A 163 8.42 -3.04 10.64
C ILE A 163 9.84 -2.75 10.21
#